data_2f64a86eda9795e99129dd80624fe83f
#
_entry.id   2f64a86eda9795e99129dd80624fe83f
#
_cell.length_a   1.000
_cell.length_b   1.000
_cell.length_c   1.000
_cell.angle_alpha   90.00
_cell.angle_beta   90.00
_cell.angle_gamma   90.00
#
_symmetry.space_group_name_H-M   'P 1'
#
loop_
_entity.id
_entity.type
_entity.pdbx_description
1 polymer ?
#
loop_
_entity_poly.entity_id
_entity_poly.type
_entity_poly.pdbx_seq_one_letter_code
_entity_poly.pdbx_strand_id
1 'polypeptide(L)'
;MVFALCGGDARQAELARLLLEDGHELRSWALERAELPGGAKVCASAAEALEGADCLLLPMPVSAKSGLLNAPLSEGTHCLGEVFAAAEPGMPVCGGAIAPEARAVAEGRGLR
;
A
#
# COMPACT_ATOMS: atom_id res chain seq x y z
N MET A 1 8.67 -10.36 -8.57
CA MET A 1 8.75 -9.22 -7.63
C MET A 1 7.72 -9.37 -6.53
N VAL A 2 8.00 -8.81 -5.38
CA VAL A 2 7.08 -8.77 -4.25
C VAL A 2 6.48 -7.37 -4.16
N PHE A 3 5.16 -7.27 -4.30
CA PHE A 3 4.44 -6.02 -4.19
C PHE A 3 3.69 -5.95 -2.87
N ALA A 4 3.81 -4.83 -2.17
CA ALA A 4 3.01 -4.53 -0.98
C ALA A 4 1.90 -3.56 -1.36
N LEU A 5 0.66 -3.98 -1.18
CA LEU A 5 -0.55 -3.21 -1.51
C LEU A 5 -1.16 -2.73 -0.21
N CYS A 6 -1.10 -1.44 0.05
CA CYS A 6 -1.59 -0.86 1.29
C CYS A 6 -2.75 0.09 1.04
N GLY A 7 -3.93 -0.26 1.55
CA GLY A 7 -5.13 0.57 1.43
C GLY A 7 -5.79 0.52 0.06
N GLY A 8 -6.82 1.33 -0.11
CA GLY A 8 -7.52 1.48 -1.37
C GLY A 8 -8.92 0.89 -1.40
N ASP A 9 -9.50 0.89 -2.58
CA ASP A 9 -10.85 0.40 -2.84
C ASP A 9 -10.83 -0.82 -3.79
N ALA A 10 -11.96 -1.11 -4.45
CA ALA A 10 -12.07 -2.25 -5.35
C ALA A 10 -11.07 -2.20 -6.52
N ARG A 11 -10.57 -1.02 -6.89
CA ARG A 11 -9.56 -0.91 -7.94
C ARG A 11 -8.24 -1.55 -7.52
N GLN A 12 -7.91 -1.50 -6.23
CA GLN A 12 -6.73 -2.18 -5.70
C GLN A 12 -6.89 -3.70 -5.74
N ALA A 13 -8.10 -4.21 -5.50
CA ALA A 13 -8.38 -5.64 -5.64
C ALA A 13 -8.19 -6.11 -7.08
N GLU A 14 -8.60 -5.31 -8.06
CA GLU A 14 -8.38 -5.61 -9.47
C GLU A 14 -6.90 -5.58 -9.84
N LEU A 15 -6.16 -4.61 -9.33
CA LEU A 15 -4.71 -4.56 -9.51
C LEU A 15 -4.03 -5.80 -8.93
N ALA A 16 -4.50 -6.24 -7.75
CA ALA A 16 -3.99 -7.46 -7.13
C ALA A 16 -4.15 -8.66 -8.04
N ARG A 17 -5.32 -8.80 -8.67
CA ARG A 17 -5.60 -9.89 -9.60
C ARG A 17 -4.62 -9.87 -10.77
N LEU A 18 -4.40 -8.70 -11.36
CA LEU A 18 -3.49 -8.55 -12.50
C LEU A 18 -2.05 -8.88 -12.13
N LEU A 19 -1.58 -8.45 -10.97
CA LEU A 19 -0.22 -8.74 -10.52
C LEU A 19 0.00 -10.22 -10.26
N LEU A 20 -0.99 -10.90 -9.68
CA LEU A 20 -0.91 -12.35 -9.45
C LEU A 20 -0.94 -13.12 -10.75
N GLU A 21 -1.72 -12.69 -11.74
CA GLU A 21 -1.73 -13.31 -13.08
C GLU A 21 -0.38 -13.20 -13.76
N ASP A 22 0.35 -12.12 -13.52
CA ASP A 22 1.69 -11.91 -14.07
C ASP A 22 2.79 -12.67 -13.31
N GLY A 23 2.42 -13.44 -12.30
CA GLY A 23 3.37 -14.27 -11.56
C GLY A 23 4.10 -13.57 -10.43
N HIS A 24 3.65 -12.40 -10.01
CA HIS A 24 4.25 -11.69 -8.88
C HIS A 24 3.70 -12.18 -7.53
N GLU A 25 4.47 -12.01 -6.48
CA GLU A 25 4.00 -12.20 -5.12
C GLU A 25 3.32 -10.92 -4.65
N LEU A 26 2.20 -11.07 -3.96
CA LEU A 26 1.40 -9.93 -3.51
C LEU A 26 1.11 -10.05 -2.02
N ARG A 27 1.35 -8.98 -1.30
CA ARG A 27 0.96 -8.82 0.10
C ARG A 27 0.01 -7.65 0.21
N SER A 28 -1.05 -7.80 1.01
CA SER A 28 -2.04 -6.74 1.20
C SER A 28 -2.18 -6.38 2.67
N TRP A 29 -2.47 -5.10 2.92
CA TRP A 29 -2.78 -4.58 4.23
C TRP A 29 -3.78 -3.44 4.10
N ALA A 30 -4.67 -3.30 5.09
CA ALA A 30 -5.75 -2.30 5.08
C ALA A 30 -6.73 -2.49 3.92
N LEU A 31 -6.94 -3.74 3.51
CA LEU A 31 -7.91 -4.16 2.49
C LEU A 31 -8.74 -5.34 2.97
N GLU A 32 -8.98 -5.43 4.28
CA GLU A 32 -9.60 -6.62 4.87
C GLU A 32 -11.05 -6.84 4.41
N ARG A 33 -11.74 -5.81 3.93
CA ARG A 33 -13.10 -5.93 3.39
C ARG A 33 -13.14 -6.17 1.88
N ALA A 34 -11.99 -6.23 1.22
CA ALA A 34 -11.91 -6.49 -0.20
C ALA A 34 -11.95 -8.00 -0.46
N GLU A 35 -12.55 -8.39 -1.59
CA GLU A 35 -12.42 -9.74 -2.10
C GLU A 35 -11.14 -9.82 -2.92
N LEU A 36 -10.12 -10.46 -2.37
CA LEU A 36 -8.83 -10.61 -3.03
C LEU A 36 -8.67 -12.02 -3.61
N PRO A 37 -7.90 -12.16 -4.71
CA PRO A 37 -7.58 -13.49 -5.24
C PRO A 37 -6.89 -14.36 -4.19
N GLY A 38 -7.06 -15.67 -4.29
CA GLY A 38 -6.54 -16.62 -3.30
C GLY A 38 -5.03 -16.65 -3.15
N GLY A 39 -4.27 -16.13 -4.12
CA GLY A 39 -2.81 -16.04 -4.04
C GLY A 39 -2.28 -14.85 -3.26
N ALA A 40 -3.15 -13.90 -2.89
CA ALA A 40 -2.75 -12.72 -2.14
C ALA A 40 -2.52 -13.08 -0.66
N LYS A 41 -1.39 -12.63 -0.10
CA LYS A 41 -1.12 -12.80 1.32
C LYS A 41 -1.67 -11.60 2.08
N VAL A 42 -2.68 -11.82 2.91
CA VAL A 42 -3.27 -10.77 3.76
C VAL A 42 -2.41 -10.62 5.00
N CYS A 43 -1.94 -9.41 5.24
CA CYS A 43 -1.04 -9.12 6.36
C CYS A 43 -1.76 -8.37 7.47
N ALA A 44 -1.29 -8.57 8.72
CA ALA A 44 -1.88 -7.97 9.90
C ALA A 44 -1.36 -6.56 10.17
N SER A 45 -0.27 -6.16 9.56
CA SER A 45 0.33 -4.84 9.75
C SER A 45 1.03 -4.37 8.48
N ALA A 46 1.26 -3.06 8.39
CA ALA A 46 2.05 -2.49 7.30
C ALA A 46 3.47 -3.04 7.30
N ALA A 47 4.06 -3.20 8.47
CA ALA A 47 5.41 -3.75 8.60
C ALA A 47 5.52 -5.16 8.02
N GLU A 48 4.51 -6.00 8.28
CA GLU A 48 4.49 -7.36 7.72
C GLU A 48 4.36 -7.34 6.19
N ALA A 49 3.51 -6.46 5.65
CA ALA A 49 3.33 -6.35 4.21
C ALA A 49 4.58 -5.83 3.50
N LEU A 50 5.31 -4.93 4.13
CA LEU A 50 6.46 -4.25 3.53
C LEU A 50 7.79 -4.95 3.75
N GLU A 51 7.84 -5.93 4.66
CA GLU A 51 9.09 -6.66 4.93
C GLU A 51 9.56 -7.41 3.69
N GLY A 52 10.71 -7.00 3.15
CA GLY A 52 11.28 -7.61 1.97
C GLY A 52 10.52 -7.35 0.67
N ALA A 53 9.58 -6.41 0.67
CA ALA A 53 8.86 -6.05 -0.54
C ALA A 53 9.76 -5.24 -1.50
N ASP A 54 9.49 -5.38 -2.79
CA ASP A 54 10.24 -4.67 -3.83
C ASP A 54 9.60 -3.34 -4.20
N CYS A 55 8.32 -3.18 -3.96
CA CYS A 55 7.58 -1.97 -4.31
C CYS A 55 6.36 -1.81 -3.41
N LEU A 56 6.07 -0.58 -3.00
CA LEU A 56 4.87 -0.21 -2.27
C LEU A 56 3.87 0.41 -3.24
N LEU A 57 2.67 -0.17 -3.30
CA LEU A 57 1.57 0.34 -4.12
C LEU A 57 0.51 0.97 -3.22
N LEU A 58 0.25 2.24 -3.42
CA LEU A 58 -0.71 3.02 -2.66
C LEU A 58 -1.95 3.31 -3.52
N PRO A 59 -3.10 3.62 -2.88
CA PRO A 59 -4.33 3.92 -3.62
C PRO A 59 -4.29 5.28 -4.30
N MET A 60 -5.30 5.55 -5.10
CA MET A 60 -5.55 6.86 -5.70
C MET A 60 -6.92 7.37 -5.25
N PRO A 61 -7.00 8.51 -4.52
CA PRO A 61 -5.88 9.24 -3.95
C PRO A 61 -5.18 8.47 -2.82
N VAL A 62 -3.94 8.81 -2.57
CA VAL A 62 -3.15 8.17 -1.50
C VAL A 62 -3.75 8.47 -0.12
N SER A 63 -4.21 9.70 0.09
CA SER A 63 -4.78 10.12 1.36
C SER A 63 -6.26 10.47 1.23
N ALA A 64 -7.08 9.97 2.15
CA ALA A 64 -8.49 10.38 2.27
C ALA A 64 -8.61 11.74 2.98
N LYS A 65 -7.76 11.95 3.99
CA LYS A 65 -7.60 13.19 4.75
C LYS A 65 -6.11 13.39 4.98
N SER A 66 -5.72 14.61 5.35
CA SER A 66 -4.32 14.92 5.63
C SER A 66 -3.71 13.90 6.61
N GLY A 67 -2.63 13.26 6.20
CA GLY A 67 -1.90 12.30 7.02
C GLY A 67 -2.52 10.91 7.16
N LEU A 68 -3.72 10.69 6.62
CA LEU A 68 -4.40 9.40 6.72
C LEU A 68 -4.41 8.65 5.39
N LEU A 69 -4.13 7.36 5.45
CA LEU A 69 -4.21 6.48 4.28
C LEU A 69 -5.66 6.38 3.80
N ASN A 70 -5.85 6.44 2.48
CA ASN A 70 -7.16 6.19 1.87
C ASN A 70 -7.43 4.68 1.90
N ALA A 71 -8.24 4.25 2.86
CA ALA A 71 -8.51 2.82 3.08
C ALA A 71 -9.99 2.56 3.37
N PRO A 72 -10.89 2.79 2.39
CA PRO A 72 -12.32 2.60 2.61
C PRO A 72 -12.74 1.15 2.86
N LEU A 73 -11.91 0.18 2.48
CA LEU A 73 -12.17 -1.25 2.68
C LEU A 73 -11.45 -1.79 3.92
N SER A 74 -11.07 -0.92 4.84
CA SER A 74 -10.46 -1.29 6.10
C SER A 74 -11.26 -0.72 7.26
N GLU A 75 -11.18 -1.36 8.42
CA GLU A 75 -11.76 -0.84 9.65
C GLU A 75 -10.83 0.19 10.28
N GLY A 76 -11.40 1.28 10.80
CA GLY A 76 -10.65 2.32 11.46
C GLY A 76 -9.86 3.21 10.51
N THR A 77 -8.93 3.94 11.07
CA THR A 77 -8.06 4.84 10.32
C THR A 77 -6.60 4.42 10.48
N HIS A 78 -5.81 4.68 9.45
CA HIS A 78 -4.39 4.32 9.43
C HIS A 78 -3.55 5.54 9.08
N CYS A 79 -2.49 5.76 9.84
CA CYS A 79 -1.59 6.88 9.60
C CYS A 79 -0.65 6.56 8.42
N LEU A 80 -0.64 7.42 7.41
CA LEU A 80 0.23 7.25 6.24
C LEU A 80 1.71 7.28 6.63
N GLY A 81 2.06 8.08 7.65
CA GLY A 81 3.42 8.13 8.16
C GLY A 81 3.91 6.79 8.70
N GLU A 82 3.03 5.99 9.30
CA GLU A 82 3.38 4.64 9.77
C GLU A 82 3.68 3.70 8.61
N VAL A 83 2.94 3.84 7.51
CA VAL A 83 3.19 3.05 6.31
C VAL A 83 4.58 3.39 5.75
N PHE A 84 4.89 4.66 5.60
CA PHE A 84 6.20 5.09 5.11
C PHE A 84 7.33 4.68 6.07
N ALA A 85 7.08 4.72 7.37
CA ALA A 85 8.07 4.29 8.36
C ALA A 85 8.39 2.79 8.29
N ALA A 86 7.43 1.99 7.85
CA ALA A 86 7.61 0.54 7.69
C ALA A 86 8.34 0.18 6.39
N ALA A 87 8.41 1.10 5.42
CA ALA A 87 9.09 0.86 4.15
C ALA A 87 10.59 1.09 4.31
N GLU A 88 11.39 0.26 3.64
CA GLU A 88 12.83 0.43 3.64
C GLU A 88 13.24 1.63 2.78
N PRO A 89 14.29 2.39 3.17
CA PRO A 89 14.81 3.48 2.34
C PRO A 89 15.16 2.99 0.94
N GLY A 90 14.84 3.79 -0.07
CA GLY A 90 15.10 3.45 -1.46
C GLY A 90 14.00 2.63 -2.13
N MET A 91 12.98 2.17 -1.39
CA MET A 91 11.89 1.41 -1.95
C MET A 91 11.07 2.26 -2.94
N PRO A 92 10.80 1.77 -4.16
CA PRO A 92 9.89 2.44 -5.08
C PRO A 92 8.47 2.49 -4.50
N VAL A 93 7.83 3.64 -4.64
CA VAL A 93 6.46 3.86 -4.19
C VAL A 93 5.64 4.37 -5.36
N CYS A 94 4.53 3.69 -5.64
CA CYS A 94 3.57 4.12 -6.66
C CYS A 94 2.27 4.52 -5.99
N GLY A 95 1.78 5.70 -6.31
CA GLY A 95 0.50 6.20 -5.82
C GLY A 95 0.01 7.33 -6.68
N GLY A 96 -1.31 7.41 -6.89
CA GLY A 96 -1.93 8.48 -7.63
C GLY A 96 -2.38 9.61 -6.71
N ALA A 97 -2.33 10.86 -7.21
CA ALA A 97 -2.81 12.02 -6.47
C ALA A 97 -2.22 12.12 -5.06
N ILE A 98 -0.90 11.98 -4.95
CA ILE A 98 -0.22 12.09 -3.66
C ILE A 98 -0.12 13.58 -3.25
N ALA A 99 -0.56 13.90 -2.03
CA ALA A 99 -0.49 15.24 -1.49
C ALA A 99 0.98 15.66 -1.26
N PRO A 100 1.32 16.95 -1.43
CA PRO A 100 2.70 17.42 -1.22
C PRO A 100 3.26 17.08 0.16
N GLU A 101 2.46 17.13 1.20
CA GLU A 101 2.87 16.79 2.57
C GLU A 101 3.26 15.32 2.68
N ALA A 102 2.47 14.43 2.09
CA ALA A 102 2.74 13.00 2.10
C ALA A 102 3.99 12.68 1.27
N ARG A 103 4.15 13.34 0.12
CA ARG A 103 5.33 13.17 -0.72
C ARG A 103 6.60 13.61 0.01
N ALA A 104 6.54 14.71 0.73
CA ALA A 104 7.69 15.19 1.50
C ALA A 104 8.08 14.19 2.60
N VAL A 105 7.12 13.57 3.28
CA VAL A 105 7.40 12.54 4.29
C VAL A 105 8.06 11.33 3.63
N ALA A 106 7.53 10.87 2.51
CA ALA A 106 8.08 9.71 1.79
C ALA A 106 9.52 9.99 1.33
N GLU A 107 9.76 11.15 0.72
CA GLU A 107 11.10 11.55 0.25
C GLU A 107 12.09 11.68 1.42
N GLY A 108 11.64 12.21 2.57
CA GLY A 108 12.45 12.31 3.78
C GLY A 108 12.86 10.98 4.35
N ARG A 109 12.14 9.89 4.03
CA ARG A 109 12.48 8.53 4.41
C ARG A 109 13.30 7.80 3.34
N GLY A 110 13.69 8.49 2.26
CA GLY A 110 14.47 7.90 1.18
C GLY A 110 13.68 7.04 0.21
N LEU A 111 12.35 7.16 0.19
CA LEU A 111 11.48 6.42 -0.72
C LEU A 111 11.44 7.08 -2.11
N ARG A 112 11.03 6.32 -3.09
CA ARG A 112 11.01 6.79 -4.49
C ARG A 112 9.62 6.74 -5.09
#